data_d2506ab55420fe546a34692e22d21f91
#
_entry.id   d2506ab55420fe546a34692e22d21f91
#
_cell.length_a   1.000
_cell.length_b   1.000
_cell.length_c   1.000
_cell.angle_alpha   90.00
_cell.angle_beta   90.00
_cell.angle_gamma   90.00
#
_symmetry.space_group_name_H-M   'P 1'
#
loop_
_entity.id
_entity.type
_entity.pdbx_description
1 polymer ?
#
loop_
_entity_poly.entity_id
_entity_poly.type
_entity_poly.pdbx_seq_one_letter_code
_entity_poly.pdbx_strand_id
1 'polypeptide(L)'
;MKALEYYLRKFRRRSVCPNSLTVATSSSAMALLACGEGSGTNVKGFPGSYVAPKSDYITPIQRDPNFETLKPVYSDPYWVSSLEMDQWNANISPILEDFERLIHYAFPDELPEYDTYNLIGWEPATEEIMIATRDILSKFENILDVTFSETDDPKATNVIAVSVSSQTTSAGFSYFPNNSFEIGMDVFIAKGYADPNFLNEVITNYDYEVLVHEIGHALGLKHPFEANGKNTETLSTYEDNTRNTAMSYTDNPVTFYGTLRALDWMALTKFYGVNSTYNSGDHIYEFSSLEGVFIVDGAGVDTISAINTSEDTTIDLRPGSHSHMGTRSDYITEANQLTISHGSDIENVATGSGNDTVIGTDLDNVIETG
;
A
#
# COMPACT_ATOMS: atom_id res chain seq x y z
N MET A 1 4.52 -24.59 -23.30
CA MET A 1 5.90 -25.04 -23.58
C MET A 1 6.84 -23.94 -24.08
N LYS A 2 6.50 -23.09 -25.04
CA LYS A 2 7.42 -22.02 -25.51
C LYS A 2 7.70 -20.90 -24.48
N ALA A 3 6.75 -20.55 -23.63
CA ALA A 3 6.93 -19.55 -22.59
C ALA A 3 7.88 -20.06 -21.48
N LEU A 4 7.75 -21.33 -21.08
CA LEU A 4 8.59 -21.95 -20.07
C LEU A 4 10.07 -22.04 -20.51
N GLU A 5 10.33 -22.34 -21.79
CA GLU A 5 11.70 -22.34 -22.34
C GLU A 5 12.32 -20.94 -22.42
N TYR A 6 11.52 -19.91 -22.64
CA TYR A 6 11.98 -18.53 -22.61
C TYR A 6 12.41 -18.12 -21.19
N TYR A 7 11.64 -18.50 -20.18
CA TYR A 7 11.96 -18.27 -18.78
C TYR A 7 13.23 -19.02 -18.33
N LEU A 8 13.35 -20.31 -18.63
CA LEU A 8 14.51 -21.11 -18.24
C LEU A 8 15.82 -20.67 -18.91
N ARG A 9 15.78 -20.05 -20.08
CA ARG A 9 16.97 -19.48 -20.73
C ARG A 9 17.43 -18.16 -20.10
N LYS A 10 16.54 -17.37 -19.50
CA LYS A 10 16.89 -16.13 -18.80
C LYS A 10 17.53 -16.41 -17.43
N PHE A 11 17.15 -17.49 -16.76
CA PHE A 11 17.70 -17.89 -15.47
C PHE A 11 19.17 -18.34 -15.51
N ARG A 12 19.71 -18.74 -16.67
CA ARG A 12 21.07 -19.28 -16.77
C ARG A 12 22.18 -18.25 -17.01
N ARG A 13 21.89 -16.98 -17.09
CA ARG A 13 22.92 -15.95 -17.39
C ARG A 13 22.82 -14.76 -16.44
N ARG A 14 23.29 -14.89 -15.20
CA ARG A 14 23.97 -13.83 -14.44
C ARG A 14 24.20 -14.27 -12.99
N SER A 15 25.33 -14.85 -12.73
CA SER A 15 25.93 -14.94 -11.41
C SER A 15 27.13 -14.00 -11.40
N VAL A 16 26.99 -12.80 -10.86
CA VAL A 16 28.10 -11.98 -10.34
C VAL A 16 27.51 -11.09 -9.26
N CYS A 17 27.85 -11.37 -8.02
CA CYS A 17 27.66 -10.45 -6.89
C CYS A 17 28.86 -9.52 -6.79
N PRO A 18 28.69 -8.20 -6.63
CA PRO A 18 29.67 -7.38 -5.98
C PRO A 18 29.38 -7.31 -4.47
N ASN A 19 30.40 -7.58 -3.69
CA ASN A 19 30.41 -7.43 -2.24
C ASN A 19 30.43 -5.96 -1.81
N SER A 20 29.87 -5.76 -0.63
CA SER A 20 29.94 -4.57 0.21
C SER A 20 28.96 -3.42 -0.13
N LEU A 21 27.82 -3.45 0.54
CA LEU A 21 27.05 -2.24 0.83
C LEU A 21 27.28 -1.87 2.31
N THR A 22 27.94 -0.78 2.54
CA THR A 22 28.03 -0.17 3.88
C THR A 22 26.71 0.51 4.14
N VAL A 23 25.93 0.00 5.07
CA VAL A 23 24.68 0.61 5.50
C VAL A 23 25.02 1.84 6.31
N ALA A 24 24.76 3.01 5.78
CA ALA A 24 24.71 4.24 6.56
C ALA A 24 23.35 4.23 7.32
N THR A 25 23.43 4.21 8.64
CA THR A 25 22.27 4.37 9.52
C THR A 25 21.83 5.83 9.50
N SER A 26 20.88 6.17 8.64
CA SER A 26 20.09 7.39 8.77
C SER A 26 18.65 6.96 9.08
N SER A 27 18.15 7.41 10.22
CA SER A 27 16.80 7.14 10.72
C SER A 27 15.78 7.98 9.95
N SER A 28 15.46 7.61 8.74
CA SER A 28 14.35 8.21 8.03
C SER A 28 13.14 7.30 8.16
N ALA A 29 12.00 7.84 8.53
CA ALA A 29 10.79 7.09 8.88
C ALA A 29 10.34 6.08 7.81
N MET A 30 10.62 6.32 6.54
CA MET A 30 10.28 5.37 5.47
C MET A 30 11.36 4.32 5.19
N ALA A 31 12.63 4.61 5.45
CA ALA A 31 13.67 3.58 5.46
C ALA A 31 13.43 2.54 6.57
N LEU A 32 12.74 2.93 7.64
CA LEU A 32 12.33 2.04 8.74
C LEU A 32 11.15 1.13 8.36
N LEU A 33 10.25 1.56 7.50
CA LEU A 33 9.18 0.68 6.97
C LEU A 33 9.75 -0.47 6.11
N ALA A 34 10.89 -0.25 5.46
CA ALA A 34 11.63 -1.29 4.74
C ALA A 34 12.53 -2.16 5.64
N CYS A 35 12.80 -1.74 6.87
CA CYS A 35 13.68 -2.40 7.83
C CYS A 35 12.94 -2.98 9.03
N GLY A 36 11.82 -3.64 8.83
CA GLY A 36 11.33 -4.60 9.82
C GLY A 36 12.40 -5.67 10.00
N GLU A 37 13.00 -5.77 11.18
CA GLU A 37 13.99 -6.81 11.50
C GLU A 37 13.36 -8.21 11.39
N GLY A 38 13.31 -8.72 10.16
CA GLY A 38 13.12 -10.13 9.87
C GLY A 38 14.48 -10.82 9.90
N SER A 39 14.67 -11.73 10.82
CA SER A 39 15.84 -12.61 10.91
C SER A 39 16.22 -13.17 9.54
N GLY A 40 17.49 -12.93 9.15
CA GLY A 40 18.01 -13.16 7.82
C GLY A 40 17.70 -14.51 7.19
N THR A 41 17.07 -14.44 6.05
CA THR A 41 17.25 -15.44 4.98
C THR A 41 17.67 -14.68 3.74
N ASN A 42 18.76 -15.14 3.10
CA ASN A 42 19.31 -14.56 1.88
C ASN A 42 18.25 -14.54 0.77
N VAL A 43 17.68 -13.38 0.51
CA VAL A 43 16.76 -13.17 -0.61
C VAL A 43 17.59 -13.09 -1.88
N LYS A 44 17.52 -14.11 -2.72
CA LYS A 44 18.10 -14.04 -4.07
C LYS A 44 17.19 -13.17 -4.94
N GLY A 45 17.71 -12.03 -5.38
CA GLY A 45 17.02 -11.16 -6.35
C GLY A 45 16.72 -11.93 -7.65
N PHE A 46 15.53 -11.73 -8.19
CA PHE A 46 15.13 -12.28 -9.49
C PHE A 46 15.65 -11.39 -10.63
N PRO A 47 16.21 -11.96 -11.69
CA PRO A 47 16.67 -11.22 -12.85
C PRO A 47 15.54 -11.10 -13.90
N GLY A 48 15.18 -9.90 -14.25
CA GLY A 48 14.38 -9.61 -15.44
C GLY A 48 13.20 -8.68 -15.16
N SER A 49 12.91 -7.78 -16.07
CA SER A 49 11.68 -7.00 -16.08
C SER A 49 10.50 -7.95 -16.21
N TYR A 50 9.73 -8.10 -15.15
CA TYR A 50 8.44 -8.78 -15.15
C TYR A 50 7.38 -7.69 -15.32
N VAL A 51 6.61 -7.80 -16.38
CA VAL A 51 5.36 -7.05 -16.48
C VAL A 51 4.32 -7.93 -15.81
N ALA A 52 3.85 -7.53 -14.63
CA ALA A 52 2.75 -8.22 -13.99
C ALA A 52 1.57 -8.24 -14.97
N PRO A 53 0.91 -9.37 -15.17
CA PRO A 53 -0.32 -9.39 -15.95
C PRO A 53 -1.34 -8.50 -15.25
N LYS A 54 -2.21 -7.87 -16.02
CA LYS A 54 -3.31 -7.10 -15.47
C LYS A 54 -4.12 -7.98 -14.54
N SER A 55 -4.30 -7.55 -13.30
CA SER A 55 -5.31 -8.15 -12.46
C SER A 55 -6.66 -7.75 -13.03
N ASP A 56 -7.49 -8.72 -13.33
CA ASP A 56 -8.87 -8.46 -13.75
C ASP A 56 -9.73 -8.39 -12.49
N TYR A 57 -9.65 -7.25 -11.76
CA TYR A 57 -10.62 -7.03 -10.70
C TYR A 57 -12.01 -6.80 -11.33
N ILE A 58 -12.96 -7.55 -10.86
CA ILE A 58 -14.35 -7.41 -11.27
C ILE A 58 -15.05 -6.63 -10.17
N THR A 59 -15.42 -5.39 -10.46
CA THR A 59 -16.31 -4.65 -9.57
C THR A 59 -17.74 -5.20 -9.79
N PRO A 60 -18.41 -5.75 -8.78
CA PRO A 60 -19.80 -6.17 -8.92
C PRO A 60 -20.64 -4.97 -9.33
N ILE A 61 -21.24 -5.02 -10.53
CA ILE A 61 -22.06 -3.93 -11.04
C ILE A 61 -23.49 -4.10 -10.53
N GLN A 62 -23.82 -3.51 -9.39
CA GLN A 62 -25.21 -3.12 -9.14
C GLN A 62 -25.29 -1.60 -9.04
N ARG A 63 -26.17 -1.03 -9.83
CA ARG A 63 -26.52 0.40 -9.76
C ARG A 63 -27.60 0.59 -8.72
N ASP A 64 -27.28 1.25 -7.62
CA ASP A 64 -28.33 1.90 -6.81
C ASP A 64 -28.93 3.02 -7.64
N PRO A 65 -30.24 2.99 -7.92
CA PRO A 65 -30.91 4.04 -8.69
C PRO A 65 -30.89 5.41 -8.02
N ASN A 66 -30.58 5.51 -6.71
CA ASN A 66 -30.46 6.77 -5.98
C ASN A 66 -29.04 7.35 -5.99
N PHE A 67 -28.09 6.65 -6.62
CA PHE A 67 -26.66 6.93 -6.56
C PHE A 67 -26.21 8.15 -7.39
N GLU A 68 -27.03 8.65 -8.31
CA GLU A 68 -26.68 9.80 -9.19
C GLU A 68 -26.55 11.15 -8.45
N THR A 69 -26.92 11.24 -7.18
CA THR A 69 -26.99 12.53 -6.48
C THR A 69 -25.75 12.90 -5.66
N LEU A 70 -24.85 11.97 -5.38
CA LEU A 70 -23.58 12.25 -4.71
C LEU A 70 -22.43 12.15 -5.73
N LYS A 71 -22.10 13.27 -6.37
CA LYS A 71 -20.81 13.34 -7.08
C LYS A 71 -19.73 13.29 -6.03
N PRO A 72 -18.85 12.28 -6.02
CA PRO A 72 -17.65 12.34 -5.21
C PRO A 72 -16.86 13.57 -5.67
N VAL A 73 -16.70 14.52 -4.78
CA VAL A 73 -15.75 15.63 -5.01
C VAL A 73 -14.40 15.07 -4.60
N TYR A 74 -13.63 14.57 -5.56
CA TYR A 74 -12.23 14.22 -5.34
C TYR A 74 -11.48 15.51 -5.04
N SER A 75 -11.46 15.88 -3.76
CA SER A 75 -10.72 17.04 -3.26
C SER A 75 -9.39 16.64 -2.64
N ASP A 76 -9.11 15.33 -2.61
CA ASP A 76 -7.88 14.79 -2.05
C ASP A 76 -6.67 15.03 -2.97
N PRO A 77 -5.47 15.14 -2.40
CA PRO A 77 -4.26 15.29 -3.18
C PRO A 77 -4.08 14.14 -4.20
N TYR A 78 -3.42 14.40 -5.32
CA TYR A 78 -3.27 13.42 -6.40
C TYR A 78 -2.66 12.10 -5.94
N TRP A 79 -1.76 12.10 -4.96
CA TRP A 79 -1.12 10.89 -4.41
C TRP A 79 -2.05 10.01 -3.60
N VAL A 80 -3.18 10.53 -3.15
CA VAL A 80 -4.27 9.76 -2.54
C VAL A 80 -5.27 9.36 -3.63
N SER A 81 -5.81 10.34 -4.36
CA SER A 81 -6.87 10.10 -5.35
C SER A 81 -6.45 9.18 -6.49
N SER A 82 -5.16 9.16 -6.87
CA SER A 82 -4.64 8.24 -7.88
C SER A 82 -4.68 6.76 -7.47
N LEU A 83 -4.77 6.47 -6.17
CA LEU A 83 -4.87 5.12 -5.63
C LEU A 83 -6.24 4.80 -5.03
N GLU A 84 -7.14 5.77 -4.93
CA GLU A 84 -8.46 5.63 -4.34
C GLU A 84 -9.43 4.97 -5.32
N MET A 85 -10.13 3.90 -4.88
CA MET A 85 -11.23 3.32 -5.65
C MET A 85 -12.41 4.29 -5.75
N ASP A 86 -13.20 4.19 -6.81
CA ASP A 86 -14.47 4.93 -6.91
C ASP A 86 -15.39 4.53 -5.75
N GLN A 87 -16.00 5.53 -5.09
CA GLN A 87 -16.98 5.32 -4.04
C GLN A 87 -16.47 4.70 -2.74
N TRP A 88 -15.17 4.82 -2.46
CA TRP A 88 -14.64 4.24 -1.22
C TRP A 88 -15.41 4.73 0.03
N ASN A 89 -15.79 6.00 0.09
CA ASN A 89 -16.58 6.55 1.20
C ASN A 89 -17.89 5.78 1.44
N ALA A 90 -18.59 5.38 0.36
CA ALA A 90 -19.85 4.64 0.49
C ALA A 90 -19.66 3.20 0.95
N ASN A 91 -18.50 2.62 0.69
CA ASN A 91 -18.22 1.21 0.96
C ASN A 91 -17.35 0.99 2.20
N ILE A 92 -16.40 1.87 2.47
CA ILE A 92 -15.47 1.75 3.60
C ILE A 92 -16.02 2.43 4.86
N SER A 93 -16.68 3.59 4.74
CA SER A 93 -17.24 4.31 5.89
C SER A 93 -18.15 3.43 6.77
N PRO A 94 -19.06 2.59 6.19
CA PRO A 94 -19.83 1.67 7.01
C PRO A 94 -18.97 0.63 7.76
N ILE A 95 -17.86 0.17 7.17
CA ILE A 95 -16.94 -0.75 7.86
C ILE A 95 -16.37 -0.07 9.10
N LEU A 96 -15.98 1.20 8.97
CA LEU A 96 -15.38 1.95 10.07
C LEU A 96 -16.39 2.33 11.15
N GLU A 97 -17.62 2.64 10.77
CA GLU A 97 -18.67 3.15 11.66
C GLU A 97 -19.51 2.03 12.26
N ASP A 98 -20.01 1.11 11.42
CA ASP A 98 -20.96 0.06 11.82
C ASP A 98 -20.27 -1.14 12.46
N PHE A 99 -19.01 -1.40 12.12
CA PHE A 99 -18.23 -2.55 12.60
C PHE A 99 -17.07 -2.17 13.53
N GLU A 100 -17.12 -0.97 14.12
CA GLU A 100 -16.11 -0.52 15.11
C GLU A 100 -14.66 -0.66 14.58
N ARG A 101 -14.45 -0.38 13.30
CA ARG A 101 -13.14 -0.49 12.60
C ARG A 101 -12.61 -1.93 12.56
N LEU A 102 -13.48 -2.93 12.66
CA LEU A 102 -13.14 -4.34 12.58
C LEU A 102 -13.37 -4.86 11.16
N ILE A 103 -12.33 -5.41 10.55
CA ILE A 103 -12.37 -6.14 9.29
C ILE A 103 -12.10 -7.62 9.61
N HIS A 104 -13.00 -8.48 9.20
CA HIS A 104 -12.77 -9.90 9.31
C HIS A 104 -11.97 -10.44 8.13
N TYR A 105 -11.31 -11.57 8.30
CA TYR A 105 -10.79 -12.35 7.19
C TYR A 105 -11.10 -13.83 7.41
N ALA A 106 -11.21 -14.57 6.31
CA ALA A 106 -11.60 -15.98 6.33
C ALA A 106 -10.83 -16.78 5.27
N PHE A 107 -10.73 -18.08 5.52
CA PHE A 107 -10.19 -19.05 4.57
C PHE A 107 -11.24 -20.13 4.32
N PRO A 108 -12.17 -19.93 3.38
CA PRO A 108 -13.22 -20.89 3.09
C PRO A 108 -12.65 -22.25 2.70
N ASP A 109 -13.18 -23.33 3.24
CA ASP A 109 -12.85 -24.72 2.91
C ASP A 109 -13.76 -25.30 1.81
N GLU A 110 -14.87 -24.63 1.52
CA GLU A 110 -15.80 -24.91 0.41
C GLU A 110 -16.08 -23.63 -0.35
N LEU A 111 -16.40 -23.77 -1.68
CA LEU A 111 -16.78 -22.63 -2.51
C LEU A 111 -18.00 -21.92 -1.89
N PRO A 112 -17.87 -20.63 -1.52
CA PRO A 112 -18.99 -19.92 -0.94
C PRO A 112 -20.21 -19.87 -1.85
N GLU A 113 -21.41 -20.08 -1.29
CA GLU A 113 -22.67 -20.10 -2.07
C GLU A 113 -23.00 -18.76 -2.74
N TYR A 114 -22.46 -17.65 -2.23
CA TYR A 114 -22.61 -16.32 -2.81
C TYR A 114 -21.76 -16.12 -4.07
N ASP A 115 -20.78 -17.01 -4.31
CA ASP A 115 -19.97 -16.93 -5.52
C ASP A 115 -20.75 -17.43 -6.74
N THR A 116 -21.40 -16.49 -7.40
CA THR A 116 -22.18 -16.73 -8.62
C THR A 116 -21.37 -16.55 -9.91
N TYR A 117 -20.09 -16.20 -9.81
CA TYR A 117 -19.26 -15.84 -10.95
C TYR A 117 -18.52 -17.02 -11.60
N ASN A 118 -18.87 -18.27 -11.22
CA ASN A 118 -18.29 -19.50 -11.79
C ASN A 118 -16.77 -19.49 -11.80
N LEU A 119 -16.16 -19.27 -10.64
CA LEU A 119 -14.71 -19.31 -10.51
C LEU A 119 -14.18 -20.67 -10.97
N ILE A 120 -13.44 -20.65 -12.07
CA ILE A 120 -12.90 -21.87 -12.65
C ILE A 120 -11.80 -22.41 -11.74
N GLY A 121 -11.97 -23.66 -11.29
CA GLY A 121 -10.97 -24.36 -10.52
C GLY A 121 -10.69 -23.72 -9.15
N TRP A 122 -11.75 -23.26 -8.48
CA TRP A 122 -11.65 -22.79 -7.11
C TRP A 122 -11.10 -23.90 -6.19
N GLU A 123 -10.20 -23.54 -5.30
CA GLU A 123 -9.66 -24.38 -4.23
C GLU A 123 -9.49 -23.53 -2.96
N PRO A 124 -9.55 -24.14 -1.76
CA PRO A 124 -9.20 -23.46 -0.53
C PRO A 124 -7.78 -22.88 -0.58
N ALA A 125 -7.53 -21.84 0.22
CA ALA A 125 -6.19 -21.32 0.43
C ALA A 125 -5.27 -22.42 1.02
N THR A 126 -4.02 -22.47 0.56
CA THR A 126 -3.02 -23.37 1.16
C THR A 126 -2.57 -22.83 2.52
N GLU A 127 -1.95 -23.66 3.35
CA GLU A 127 -1.44 -23.23 4.66
C GLU A 127 -0.43 -22.08 4.52
N GLU A 128 0.40 -22.07 3.47
CA GLU A 128 1.37 -21.02 3.21
C GLU A 128 0.68 -19.69 2.87
N ILE A 129 -0.40 -19.71 2.07
CA ILE A 129 -1.21 -18.54 1.77
C ILE A 129 -1.87 -18.01 3.06
N MET A 130 -2.42 -18.90 3.89
CA MET A 130 -3.03 -18.52 5.16
C MET A 130 -2.01 -17.85 6.09
N ILE A 131 -0.81 -18.43 6.23
CA ILE A 131 0.28 -17.87 7.04
C ILE A 131 0.69 -16.50 6.51
N ALA A 132 0.90 -16.36 5.20
CA ALA A 132 1.28 -15.09 4.59
C ALA A 132 0.19 -14.02 4.72
N THR A 133 -1.08 -14.40 4.56
CA THR A 133 -2.21 -13.48 4.74
C THR A 133 -2.25 -12.94 6.17
N ARG A 134 -2.12 -13.82 7.17
CA ARG A 134 -2.08 -13.41 8.59
C ARG A 134 -0.91 -12.47 8.87
N ASP A 135 0.26 -12.74 8.31
CA ASP A 135 1.46 -11.91 8.46
C ASP A 135 1.26 -10.52 7.81
N ILE A 136 0.69 -10.46 6.60
CA ILE A 136 0.38 -9.20 5.90
C ILE A 136 -0.63 -8.38 6.70
N LEU A 137 -1.75 -8.96 7.10
CA LEU A 137 -2.80 -8.26 7.83
C LEU A 137 -2.30 -7.77 9.20
N SER A 138 -1.48 -8.55 9.90
CA SER A 138 -0.85 -8.12 11.15
C SER A 138 0.09 -6.91 10.95
N LYS A 139 0.83 -6.87 9.84
CA LYS A 139 1.67 -5.69 9.49
C LYS A 139 0.82 -4.47 9.17
N PHE A 140 -0.32 -4.66 8.51
CA PHE A 140 -1.23 -3.56 8.18
C PHE A 140 -1.93 -3.00 9.42
N GLU A 141 -2.41 -3.89 10.32
CA GLU A 141 -2.99 -3.51 11.61
C GLU A 141 -2.00 -2.72 12.49
N ASN A 142 -0.73 -3.01 12.37
CA ASN A 142 0.30 -2.29 13.12
C ASN A 142 0.40 -0.80 12.71
N ILE A 143 0.03 -0.46 11.48
CA ILE A 143 0.11 0.89 10.92
C ILE A 143 -1.24 1.58 10.86
N LEU A 144 -2.28 0.84 10.45
CA LEU A 144 -3.63 1.39 10.25
C LEU A 144 -4.46 1.28 11.53
N ASP A 145 -5.35 2.25 11.73
CA ASP A 145 -6.31 2.22 12.83
C ASP A 145 -7.52 1.34 12.47
N VAL A 146 -7.26 0.06 12.25
CA VAL A 146 -8.23 -1.01 12.06
C VAL A 146 -7.77 -2.28 12.74
N THR A 147 -8.70 -3.17 13.08
CA THR A 147 -8.40 -4.50 13.62
C THR A 147 -8.77 -5.56 12.60
N PHE A 148 -7.89 -6.55 12.40
CA PHE A 148 -8.18 -7.71 11.57
C PHE A 148 -8.43 -8.94 12.45
N SER A 149 -9.54 -9.64 12.23
CA SER A 149 -9.91 -10.82 13.01
C SER A 149 -10.32 -11.98 12.13
N GLU A 150 -9.70 -13.13 12.33
CA GLU A 150 -10.08 -14.36 11.60
C GLU A 150 -11.48 -14.82 12.00
N THR A 151 -12.28 -15.25 11.03
CA THR A 151 -13.63 -15.78 11.23
C THR A 151 -13.85 -17.03 10.39
N ASP A 152 -14.75 -17.92 10.87
CA ASP A 152 -15.21 -19.07 10.10
C ASP A 152 -16.40 -18.73 9.19
N ASP A 153 -16.94 -17.50 9.25
CA ASP A 153 -18.06 -17.05 8.43
C ASP A 153 -17.58 -16.14 7.28
N PRO A 154 -17.44 -16.66 6.06
CA PRO A 154 -17.02 -15.86 4.91
C PRO A 154 -18.13 -14.97 4.33
N LYS A 155 -19.34 -15.01 4.87
CA LYS A 155 -20.53 -14.35 4.30
C LYS A 155 -20.78 -12.95 4.83
N ALA A 156 -20.03 -12.49 5.82
CA ALA A 156 -20.19 -11.14 6.34
C ALA A 156 -19.64 -10.10 5.33
N THR A 157 -20.25 -8.93 5.26
CA THR A 157 -19.91 -7.89 4.25
C THR A 157 -18.58 -7.18 4.47
N ASN A 158 -17.96 -7.38 5.63
CA ASN A 158 -16.64 -6.84 5.99
C ASN A 158 -15.58 -7.94 6.13
N VAL A 159 -15.66 -8.97 5.30
CA VAL A 159 -14.72 -10.11 5.33
C VAL A 159 -13.85 -10.12 4.09
N ILE A 160 -12.54 -10.29 4.29
CA ILE A 160 -11.58 -10.63 3.25
C ILE A 160 -11.50 -12.16 3.18
N ALA A 161 -12.24 -12.79 2.28
CA ALA A 161 -12.15 -14.23 2.09
C ALA A 161 -11.06 -14.56 1.06
N VAL A 162 -10.05 -15.33 1.48
CA VAL A 162 -8.90 -15.65 0.64
C VAL A 162 -8.96 -17.09 0.16
N SER A 163 -8.86 -17.28 -1.16
CA SER A 163 -8.90 -18.59 -1.81
C SER A 163 -8.03 -18.63 -3.06
N VAL A 164 -8.01 -19.78 -3.71
CA VAL A 164 -7.24 -20.04 -4.94
C VAL A 164 -8.18 -20.27 -6.11
N SER A 165 -7.80 -19.84 -7.29
CA SER A 165 -8.55 -20.12 -8.53
C SER A 165 -7.62 -20.49 -9.68
N SER A 166 -8.16 -21.09 -10.73
CA SER A 166 -7.36 -21.51 -11.92
C SER A 166 -7.39 -20.47 -13.05
N GLN A 167 -7.52 -19.16 -12.73
CA GLN A 167 -7.39 -18.14 -13.75
C GLN A 167 -6.00 -18.16 -14.40
N THR A 168 -5.97 -17.78 -15.68
CA THR A 168 -4.74 -17.79 -16.50
C THR A 168 -4.37 -16.39 -16.99
N THR A 169 -5.16 -15.38 -16.67
CA THR A 169 -5.03 -14.01 -17.17
C THR A 169 -4.28 -13.09 -16.18
N SER A 170 -4.29 -13.43 -14.88
CA SER A 170 -3.66 -12.66 -13.82
C SER A 170 -3.04 -13.58 -12.77
N ALA A 171 -2.13 -13.05 -11.97
CA ALA A 171 -1.52 -13.76 -10.83
C ALA A 171 -2.47 -13.82 -9.61
N GLY A 172 -3.37 -12.88 -9.52
CA GLY A 172 -4.44 -12.78 -8.54
C GLY A 172 -5.53 -11.86 -9.07
N PHE A 173 -6.61 -11.76 -8.35
CA PHE A 173 -7.58 -10.68 -8.44
C PHE A 173 -8.34 -10.55 -7.13
N SER A 174 -8.87 -9.38 -6.86
CA SER A 174 -9.72 -9.17 -5.70
C SER A 174 -10.88 -8.24 -6.01
N TYR A 175 -11.89 -8.29 -5.15
CA TYR A 175 -13.00 -7.37 -5.18
C TYR A 175 -12.73 -6.18 -4.27
N PHE A 176 -13.08 -4.99 -4.72
CA PHE A 176 -13.06 -3.81 -3.86
C PHE A 176 -14.08 -3.94 -2.72
N PRO A 177 -13.87 -3.23 -1.59
CA PRO A 177 -14.85 -3.14 -0.53
C PRO A 177 -16.22 -2.81 -1.07
N ASN A 178 -17.22 -3.60 -0.69
CA ASN A 178 -18.60 -3.40 -1.11
C ASN A 178 -19.56 -3.94 -0.04
N ASN A 179 -20.26 -3.05 0.61
CA ASN A 179 -21.21 -3.39 1.67
C ASN A 179 -22.55 -3.96 1.18
N SER A 180 -22.74 -4.08 -0.14
CA SER A 180 -23.98 -4.61 -0.75
C SER A 180 -23.83 -6.05 -1.23
N PHE A 181 -22.62 -6.60 -1.22
CA PHE A 181 -22.32 -7.94 -1.72
C PHE A 181 -21.38 -8.69 -0.80
N GLU A 182 -21.72 -9.93 -0.50
CA GLU A 182 -20.92 -10.82 0.36
C GLU A 182 -19.52 -11.10 -0.24
N ILE A 183 -19.36 -11.04 -1.55
CA ILE A 183 -18.08 -11.23 -2.26
C ILE A 183 -17.18 -9.97 -2.24
N GLY A 184 -17.67 -8.86 -1.72
CA GLY A 184 -16.84 -7.66 -1.58
C GLY A 184 -15.64 -7.93 -0.68
N MET A 185 -14.45 -7.50 -1.09
CA MET A 185 -13.15 -7.73 -0.44
C MET A 185 -12.55 -9.13 -0.64
N ASP A 186 -13.20 -10.07 -1.32
CA ASP A 186 -12.63 -11.40 -1.56
C ASP A 186 -11.38 -11.35 -2.42
N VAL A 187 -10.40 -12.20 -2.09
CA VAL A 187 -9.09 -12.31 -2.73
C VAL A 187 -8.91 -13.70 -3.32
N PHE A 188 -8.54 -13.76 -4.59
CA PHE A 188 -8.34 -14.99 -5.34
C PHE A 188 -6.94 -15.03 -5.94
N ILE A 189 -6.12 -15.97 -5.48
CA ILE A 189 -4.75 -16.17 -5.98
C ILE A 189 -4.75 -17.21 -7.10
N ALA A 190 -4.03 -16.94 -8.18
CA ALA A 190 -4.00 -17.80 -9.35
C ALA A 190 -3.12 -19.04 -9.14
N LYS A 191 -3.73 -20.21 -9.28
CA LYS A 191 -3.00 -21.49 -9.23
C LYS A 191 -2.03 -21.63 -10.39
N GLY A 192 -0.73 -21.67 -10.08
CA GLY A 192 0.32 -21.98 -11.05
C GLY A 192 0.58 -20.89 -12.10
N TYR A 193 0.10 -19.68 -11.88
CA TYR A 193 0.36 -18.57 -12.80
C TYR A 193 1.78 -18.02 -12.65
N ALA A 194 2.21 -17.81 -11.43
CA ALA A 194 3.49 -17.19 -11.11
C ALA A 194 4.64 -18.21 -11.05
N ASP A 195 4.43 -19.36 -10.41
CA ASP A 195 5.39 -20.45 -10.31
C ASP A 195 4.61 -21.78 -10.29
N PRO A 196 4.96 -22.79 -11.11
CA PRO A 196 4.36 -24.11 -11.01
C PRO A 196 4.61 -24.81 -9.65
N ASN A 197 5.50 -24.24 -8.82
CA ASN A 197 5.74 -24.68 -7.44
C ASN A 197 5.00 -23.85 -6.40
N PHE A 198 4.21 -22.85 -6.79
CA PHE A 198 3.45 -21.98 -5.89
C PHE A 198 2.57 -22.75 -4.87
N LEU A 199 2.17 -23.96 -5.21
CA LEU A 199 1.40 -24.87 -4.34
C LEU A 199 2.25 -25.91 -3.63
N ASN A 200 3.57 -25.90 -3.79
CA ASN A 200 4.49 -26.90 -3.23
C ASN A 200 5.33 -26.31 -2.08
N GLU A 201 4.67 -25.90 -1.00
CA GLU A 201 5.29 -25.71 0.32
C GLU A 201 6.16 -24.45 0.55
N VAL A 202 6.40 -23.58 -0.44
CA VAL A 202 7.17 -22.35 -0.21
C VAL A 202 6.58 -21.18 -1.02
N ILE A 203 5.99 -20.19 -0.32
CA ILE A 203 5.65 -18.90 -0.94
C ILE A 203 6.92 -18.21 -1.40
N THR A 204 6.99 -17.87 -2.69
CA THR A 204 8.08 -17.04 -3.22
C THR A 204 7.86 -15.57 -2.84
N ASN A 205 8.89 -14.74 -2.95
CA ASN A 205 8.74 -13.29 -2.73
C ASN A 205 7.73 -12.66 -3.70
N TYR A 206 7.63 -13.20 -4.91
CA TYR A 206 6.65 -12.75 -5.90
C TYR A 206 5.22 -13.08 -5.45
N ASP A 207 4.98 -14.29 -4.97
CA ASP A 207 3.65 -14.71 -4.51
C ASP A 207 3.19 -13.88 -3.31
N TYR A 208 4.13 -13.57 -2.41
CA TYR A 208 3.87 -12.69 -1.28
C TYR A 208 3.54 -11.25 -1.75
N GLU A 209 4.24 -10.75 -2.77
CA GLU A 209 3.95 -9.46 -3.40
C GLU A 209 2.56 -9.43 -4.04
N VAL A 210 2.17 -10.51 -4.71
CA VAL A 210 0.80 -10.65 -5.27
C VAL A 210 -0.24 -10.59 -4.15
N LEU A 211 -0.04 -11.30 -3.04
CA LEU A 211 -0.94 -11.20 -1.88
C LEU A 211 -1.04 -9.78 -1.33
N VAL A 212 0.08 -9.08 -1.18
CA VAL A 212 0.08 -7.67 -0.74
C VAL A 212 -0.73 -6.80 -1.70
N HIS A 213 -0.55 -6.98 -3.00
CA HIS A 213 -1.27 -6.26 -4.05
C HIS A 213 -2.79 -6.53 -3.98
N GLU A 214 -3.20 -7.79 -3.95
CA GLU A 214 -4.62 -8.15 -3.93
C GLU A 214 -5.31 -7.73 -2.61
N ILE A 215 -4.63 -7.83 -1.48
CA ILE A 215 -5.13 -7.30 -0.21
C ILE A 215 -5.21 -5.75 -0.26
N GLY A 216 -4.31 -5.09 -0.98
CA GLY A 216 -4.40 -3.65 -1.27
C GLY A 216 -5.70 -3.29 -1.97
N HIS A 217 -6.10 -4.06 -2.99
CA HIS A 217 -7.41 -3.89 -3.65
C HIS A 217 -8.57 -4.15 -2.69
N ALA A 218 -8.50 -5.22 -1.91
CA ALA A 218 -9.51 -5.55 -0.91
C ALA A 218 -9.70 -4.42 0.13
N LEU A 219 -8.66 -3.60 0.34
CA LEU A 219 -8.71 -2.42 1.20
C LEU A 219 -9.02 -1.11 0.47
N GLY A 220 -9.30 -1.15 -0.83
CA GLY A 220 -9.77 -0.01 -1.60
C GLY A 220 -8.73 0.71 -2.46
N LEU A 221 -7.51 0.17 -2.58
CA LEU A 221 -6.52 0.70 -3.51
C LEU A 221 -6.81 0.24 -4.94
N LYS A 222 -6.84 1.17 -5.90
CA LYS A 222 -6.90 0.86 -7.33
C LYS A 222 -5.52 0.90 -7.97
N HIS A 223 -5.42 0.42 -9.21
CA HIS A 223 -4.20 0.63 -9.99
C HIS A 223 -3.95 2.13 -10.26
N PRO A 224 -2.72 2.62 -10.09
CA PRO A 224 -2.41 4.04 -10.25
C PRO A 224 -2.42 4.54 -11.70
N PHE A 225 -2.42 3.65 -12.67
CA PHE A 225 -2.31 3.96 -14.11
C PHE A 225 -3.65 3.93 -14.84
N GLU A 226 -4.74 3.59 -14.17
CA GLU A 226 -6.06 3.49 -14.81
C GLU A 226 -7.18 4.11 -13.97
N ALA A 227 -8.22 4.57 -14.66
CA ALA A 227 -9.42 5.07 -14.02
C ALA A 227 -10.22 3.92 -13.40
N ASN A 228 -10.90 4.19 -12.28
CA ASN A 228 -11.84 3.29 -11.65
C ASN A 228 -13.19 4.00 -11.49
N GLY A 229 -14.20 3.54 -12.18
CA GLY A 229 -15.52 4.16 -12.16
C GLY A 229 -15.50 5.64 -12.55
N LYS A 230 -15.86 6.52 -11.64
CA LYS A 230 -15.83 7.99 -11.83
C LYS A 230 -14.51 8.63 -11.42
N ASN A 231 -13.65 7.89 -10.71
CA ASN A 231 -12.31 8.37 -10.38
C ASN A 231 -11.39 8.17 -11.58
N THR A 232 -11.01 9.28 -12.22
CA THR A 232 -10.12 9.29 -13.39
C THR A 232 -8.70 9.71 -13.07
N GLU A 233 -8.41 10.00 -11.80
CA GLU A 233 -7.07 10.40 -11.36
C GLU A 233 -6.09 9.22 -11.48
N THR A 234 -4.90 9.51 -11.97
CA THR A 234 -3.81 8.52 -12.14
C THR A 234 -2.48 9.14 -11.76
N LEU A 235 -1.54 8.30 -11.34
CA LEU A 235 -0.16 8.76 -11.16
C LEU A 235 0.48 9.10 -12.51
N SER A 236 1.44 10.00 -12.47
CA SER A 236 2.31 10.23 -13.60
C SER A 236 3.18 8.99 -13.89
N THR A 237 3.66 8.84 -15.12
CA THR A 237 4.59 7.75 -15.47
C THR A 237 5.91 7.80 -14.70
N TYR A 238 6.22 8.92 -14.04
CA TYR A 238 7.39 9.08 -13.20
C TYR A 238 7.20 8.37 -11.84
N GLU A 239 6.02 8.47 -11.26
CA GLU A 239 5.71 7.89 -9.95
C GLU A 239 5.02 6.54 -10.03
N ASP A 240 4.40 6.19 -11.18
CA ASP A 240 3.76 4.89 -11.41
C ASP A 240 4.80 3.78 -11.60
N ASN A 241 5.32 3.29 -10.48
CA ASN A 241 6.27 2.18 -10.46
C ASN A 241 6.28 1.48 -9.09
N THR A 242 6.81 0.25 -9.06
CA THR A 242 6.83 -0.63 -7.88
C THR A 242 7.70 -0.15 -6.73
N ARG A 243 8.53 0.89 -6.91
CA ARG A 243 9.23 1.55 -5.80
C ARG A 243 8.26 2.39 -4.95
N ASN A 244 7.29 3.02 -5.59
CA ASN A 244 6.41 4.02 -5.00
C ASN A 244 5.06 3.45 -4.54
N THR A 245 4.56 2.42 -5.23
CA THR A 245 3.28 1.76 -4.94
C THR A 245 3.31 0.28 -5.30
N ALA A 246 2.75 -0.57 -4.45
CA ALA A 246 2.55 -1.98 -4.73
C ALA A 246 1.52 -2.22 -5.84
N MET A 247 0.69 -1.22 -6.13
CA MET A 247 -0.39 -1.31 -7.10
C MET A 247 0.06 -1.07 -8.54
N SER A 248 1.34 -0.72 -8.78
CA SER A 248 1.89 -0.50 -10.12
C SER A 248 2.38 -1.78 -10.78
N TYR A 249 2.29 -1.82 -12.12
CA TYR A 249 2.84 -2.88 -12.95
C TYR A 249 4.18 -2.51 -13.60
N THR A 250 4.72 -1.35 -13.25
CA THR A 250 6.01 -0.86 -13.78
C THR A 250 7.12 -1.15 -12.79
N ASP A 251 8.00 -2.10 -13.11
CA ASP A 251 9.14 -2.46 -12.27
C ASP A 251 10.17 -1.33 -12.13
N ASN A 252 10.49 -0.91 -10.90
CA ASN A 252 11.56 0.05 -10.63
C ASN A 252 12.00 0.06 -9.16
N PRO A 253 13.12 -0.51 -8.78
CA PRO A 253 13.84 -1.57 -9.44
C PRO A 253 13.06 -2.88 -9.44
N VAL A 254 13.55 -3.90 -10.13
CA VAL A 254 12.98 -5.25 -10.11
C VAL A 254 13.25 -5.88 -8.73
N THR A 255 12.40 -5.55 -7.77
CA THR A 255 12.50 -6.05 -6.40
C THR A 255 11.11 -6.22 -5.83
N PHE A 256 10.83 -7.39 -5.28
CA PHE A 256 9.61 -7.64 -4.55
C PHE A 256 9.85 -7.30 -3.07
N TYR A 257 9.19 -6.25 -2.59
CA TYR A 257 9.41 -5.73 -1.24
C TYR A 257 8.61 -6.50 -0.19
N GLY A 258 7.53 -7.18 -0.60
CA GLY A 258 6.64 -7.91 0.31
C GLY A 258 5.90 -6.99 1.30
N THR A 259 5.67 -5.74 0.93
CA THR A 259 4.91 -4.77 1.71
C THR A 259 4.37 -3.67 0.80
N LEU A 260 3.39 -2.94 1.26
CA LEU A 260 2.95 -1.69 0.64
C LEU A 260 4.06 -0.64 0.63
N ARG A 261 3.94 0.36 -0.25
CA ARG A 261 4.92 1.43 -0.45
C ARG A 261 4.38 2.75 0.09
N ALA A 262 5.18 3.78 -0.07
CA ALA A 262 4.89 5.11 0.44
C ALA A 262 3.51 5.63 0.01
N LEU A 263 3.23 5.58 -1.28
CA LEU A 263 1.97 6.11 -1.80
C LEU A 263 0.77 5.27 -1.36
N ASP A 264 0.93 3.95 -1.24
CA ASP A 264 -0.12 3.07 -0.71
C ASP A 264 -0.48 3.44 0.73
N TRP A 265 0.54 3.68 1.57
CA TRP A 265 0.32 4.10 2.96
C TRP A 265 -0.31 5.48 3.05
N MET A 266 0.09 6.44 2.19
CA MET A 266 -0.56 7.76 2.15
C MET A 266 -2.05 7.65 1.84
N ALA A 267 -2.45 6.75 0.94
CA ALA A 267 -3.84 6.50 0.62
C ALA A 267 -4.56 5.75 1.74
N LEU A 268 -4.01 4.65 2.23
CA LEU A 268 -4.67 3.83 3.27
C LEU A 268 -4.80 4.56 4.61
N THR A 269 -3.83 5.38 5.00
CA THR A 269 -3.94 6.19 6.23
C THR A 269 -5.03 7.25 6.12
N LYS A 270 -5.32 7.74 4.90
CA LYS A 270 -6.49 8.58 4.65
C LYS A 270 -7.80 7.80 4.82
N PHE A 271 -7.84 6.54 4.41
CA PHE A 271 -9.04 5.71 4.49
C PHE A 271 -9.30 5.20 5.90
N TYR A 272 -8.26 4.72 6.55
CA TYR A 272 -8.36 3.95 7.79
C TYR A 272 -7.78 4.67 9.02
N GLY A 273 -7.08 5.78 8.87
CA GLY A 273 -6.35 6.43 9.95
C GLY A 273 -5.03 5.71 10.27
N VAL A 274 -4.30 6.24 11.24
CA VAL A 274 -3.05 5.69 11.74
C VAL A 274 -3.26 5.08 13.12
N ASN A 275 -2.72 3.90 13.36
CA ASN A 275 -2.74 3.25 14.65
C ASN A 275 -1.92 4.08 15.66
N SER A 276 -2.56 4.51 16.75
CA SER A 276 -1.95 5.37 17.76
C SER A 276 -0.76 4.74 18.50
N THR A 277 -0.50 3.46 18.30
CA THR A 277 0.69 2.79 18.87
C THR A 277 1.85 2.73 17.90
N TYR A 278 1.63 3.04 16.61
CA TYR A 278 2.67 3.05 15.59
C TYR A 278 3.52 4.31 15.72
N ASN A 279 4.84 4.16 15.83
CA ASN A 279 5.76 5.28 16.05
C ASN A 279 5.29 6.22 17.19
N SER A 280 4.82 5.68 18.30
CA SER A 280 4.15 6.44 19.38
C SER A 280 5.10 7.15 20.35
N GLY A 281 6.39 7.21 20.05
CA GLY A 281 7.38 7.96 20.85
C GLY A 281 7.70 9.31 20.21
N ASP A 282 8.39 10.17 20.94
CA ASP A 282 8.87 11.47 20.42
C ASP A 282 9.96 11.23 19.38
N HIS A 283 9.72 11.61 18.12
CA HIS A 283 10.62 11.39 16.99
C HIS A 283 11.11 12.69 16.37
N ILE A 284 12.27 12.61 15.72
CA ILE A 284 12.79 13.68 14.88
C ILE A 284 12.87 13.18 13.45
N TYR A 285 12.07 13.77 12.58
CA TYR A 285 12.00 13.48 11.15
C TYR A 285 12.87 14.45 10.37
N GLU A 286 14.04 13.96 9.92
CA GLU A 286 14.96 14.76 9.13
C GLU A 286 14.43 14.98 7.72
N PHE A 287 14.36 16.24 7.30
CA PHE A 287 14.01 16.59 5.94
C PHE A 287 15.19 16.22 5.00
N SER A 288 14.97 15.31 4.05
CA SER A 288 16.02 14.77 3.20
C SER A 288 16.14 15.53 1.87
N SER A 289 17.38 15.81 1.46
CA SER A 289 17.69 16.32 0.13
C SER A 289 17.98 15.22 -0.90
N LEU A 290 17.83 13.95 -0.52
CA LEU A 290 18.17 12.80 -1.39
C LEU A 290 16.95 12.16 -2.03
N GLU A 291 15.81 12.15 -1.33
CA GLU A 291 14.55 11.52 -1.75
C GLU A 291 13.36 12.16 -1.03
N GLY A 292 12.16 11.87 -1.49
CA GLY A 292 10.93 12.26 -0.81
C GLY A 292 10.83 11.60 0.57
N VAL A 293 10.43 12.38 1.57
CA VAL A 293 10.19 11.90 2.95
C VAL A 293 8.69 11.74 3.16
N PHE A 294 8.29 10.62 3.73
CA PHE A 294 6.91 10.31 4.06
C PHE A 294 6.80 10.00 5.54
N ILE A 295 5.97 10.75 6.25
CA ILE A 295 5.79 10.58 7.69
C ILE A 295 4.46 9.87 7.93
N VAL A 296 4.53 8.72 8.62
CA VAL A 296 3.40 8.02 9.22
C VAL A 296 3.71 7.88 10.70
N ASP A 297 2.94 8.56 11.52
CA ASP A 297 3.13 8.63 12.96
C ASP A 297 1.79 8.55 13.68
N GLY A 298 1.73 7.73 14.74
CA GLY A 298 0.50 7.48 15.47
C GLY A 298 0.32 8.34 16.72
N ALA A 299 1.40 8.72 17.38
CA ALA A 299 1.38 9.57 18.56
C ALA A 299 2.81 9.93 19.01
N GLY A 300 2.94 10.99 19.75
CA GLY A 300 4.23 11.47 20.30
C GLY A 300 4.20 12.97 20.47
N VAL A 301 5.36 13.56 20.63
CA VAL A 301 5.62 14.98 20.43
C VAL A 301 6.76 15.08 19.42
N ASP A 302 6.40 15.25 18.17
CA ASP A 302 7.26 14.98 17.04
C ASP A 302 7.78 16.25 16.39
N THR A 303 8.98 16.16 15.80
CA THR A 303 9.67 17.32 15.25
C THR A 303 10.10 17.04 13.81
N ILE A 304 9.76 17.92 12.88
CA ILE A 304 10.40 17.95 11.55
C ILE A 304 11.66 18.81 11.67
N SER A 305 12.79 18.25 11.28
CA SER A 305 14.08 18.91 11.31
C SER A 305 14.61 19.21 9.91
N ALA A 306 14.77 20.49 9.60
CA ALA A 306 15.44 21.02 8.40
C ALA A 306 16.64 21.90 8.77
N ILE A 307 17.23 21.73 9.96
CA ILE A 307 18.29 22.61 10.51
C ILE A 307 19.57 22.62 9.67
N ASN A 308 19.79 21.61 8.87
CA ASN A 308 21.02 21.43 8.09
C ASN A 308 20.96 22.05 6.67
N THR A 309 19.86 22.74 6.33
CA THR A 309 19.74 23.40 5.02
C THR A 309 19.91 24.92 5.12
N SER A 310 20.40 25.50 4.02
CA SER A 310 20.36 26.95 3.79
C SER A 310 19.34 27.34 2.72
N GLU A 311 18.62 26.36 2.19
CA GLU A 311 17.53 26.59 1.25
C GLU A 311 16.30 27.13 1.97
N ASP A 312 15.53 27.98 1.30
CA ASP A 312 14.23 28.41 1.80
C ASP A 312 13.32 27.18 1.95
N THR A 313 12.69 27.01 3.10
CA THR A 313 11.78 25.89 3.34
C THR A 313 10.33 26.35 3.47
N THR A 314 9.42 25.51 2.99
CA THR A 314 7.99 25.64 3.29
C THR A 314 7.54 24.36 3.98
N ILE A 315 7.22 24.44 5.25
CA ILE A 315 6.82 23.31 6.08
C ILE A 315 5.39 23.54 6.57
N ASP A 316 4.52 22.58 6.25
CA ASP A 316 3.12 22.54 6.69
C ASP A 316 2.96 21.33 7.61
N LEU A 317 2.72 21.56 8.91
CA LEU A 317 2.64 20.50 9.93
C LEU A 317 1.28 19.79 9.94
N ARG A 318 0.30 20.23 9.18
CA ARG A 318 -1.04 19.67 9.22
C ARG A 318 -1.08 18.25 8.62
N PRO A 319 -1.85 17.33 9.20
CA PRO A 319 -2.05 16.00 8.63
C PRO A 319 -2.46 16.03 7.15
N GLY A 320 -1.86 15.18 6.32
CA GLY A 320 -2.11 15.10 4.88
C GLY A 320 -1.43 16.19 4.05
N SER A 321 -0.60 17.05 4.66
CA SER A 321 0.06 18.15 3.97
C SER A 321 1.36 17.75 3.29
N HIS A 322 1.82 18.63 2.41
CA HIS A 322 3.05 18.50 1.66
C HIS A 322 3.95 19.72 1.84
N SER A 323 5.20 19.47 2.13
CA SER A 323 6.27 20.43 2.42
C SER A 323 7.43 20.29 1.45
N HIS A 324 8.27 21.33 1.30
CA HIS A 324 9.43 21.28 0.41
C HIS A 324 10.57 22.18 0.89
N MET A 325 11.82 21.84 0.49
CA MET A 325 13.00 22.68 0.57
C MET A 325 13.31 23.23 -0.84
N GLY A 326 13.55 24.54 -0.96
CA GLY A 326 13.77 25.19 -2.24
C GLY A 326 12.52 25.14 -3.12
N THR A 327 12.61 24.50 -4.27
CA THR A 327 11.50 24.43 -5.24
C THR A 327 10.55 23.27 -4.92
N ARG A 328 9.27 23.57 -4.87
CA ARG A 328 8.23 22.55 -4.80
C ARG A 328 8.21 21.75 -6.12
N SER A 329 8.30 20.43 -6.02
CA SER A 329 8.10 19.52 -7.14
C SER A 329 6.62 19.23 -7.40
N ASP A 330 6.30 18.83 -8.64
CA ASP A 330 5.02 18.24 -8.99
C ASP A 330 4.87 16.81 -8.46
N TYR A 331 5.97 16.18 -7.99
CA TYR A 331 6.06 14.82 -7.52
C TYR A 331 6.52 14.76 -6.07
N ILE A 332 5.71 14.16 -5.20
CA ILE A 332 6.05 14.10 -3.77
C ILE A 332 7.16 13.08 -3.47
N THR A 333 7.48 12.22 -4.41
CA THR A 333 8.55 11.21 -4.30
C THR A 333 9.93 11.76 -4.63
N GLU A 334 10.03 12.99 -5.14
CA GLU A 334 11.31 13.63 -5.45
C GLU A 334 12.06 14.09 -4.20
N ALA A 335 13.35 14.32 -4.38
CA ALA A 335 14.23 14.93 -3.38
C ALA A 335 13.69 16.29 -2.93
N ASN A 336 13.99 16.67 -1.70
CA ASN A 336 13.55 17.94 -1.11
C ASN A 336 12.02 18.06 -0.95
N GLN A 337 11.29 16.95 -0.95
CA GLN A 337 9.85 16.91 -0.70
C GLN A 337 9.57 16.12 0.58
N LEU A 338 8.57 16.54 1.36
CA LEU A 338 8.13 15.85 2.57
C LEU A 338 6.62 15.84 2.64
N THR A 339 6.03 14.69 2.90
CA THR A 339 4.57 14.54 3.01
C THR A 339 4.23 13.87 4.33
N ILE A 340 3.31 14.47 5.07
CA ILE A 340 2.75 13.91 6.31
C ILE A 340 1.49 13.13 5.93
N SER A 341 1.34 11.92 6.46
CA SER A 341 0.14 11.10 6.23
C SER A 341 -1.09 11.73 6.90
N HIS A 342 -2.27 11.38 6.39
CA HIS A 342 -3.50 11.68 7.09
C HIS A 342 -3.55 10.89 8.40
N GLY A 343 -3.93 11.56 9.50
CA GLY A 343 -3.98 10.95 10.82
C GLY A 343 -2.66 10.93 11.57
N SER A 344 -1.61 11.56 11.03
CA SER A 344 -0.35 11.82 11.76
C SER A 344 -0.30 13.27 12.22
N ASP A 345 -0.17 13.48 13.50
CA ASP A 345 0.03 14.80 14.11
C ASP A 345 1.52 15.04 14.29
N ILE A 346 1.99 16.22 13.89
CA ILE A 346 3.39 16.66 14.10
C ILE A 346 3.33 18.04 14.74
N GLU A 347 3.95 18.18 15.92
CA GLU A 347 3.84 19.38 16.73
C GLU A 347 4.91 20.40 16.42
N ASN A 348 6.13 19.96 16.17
CA ASN A 348 7.27 20.84 16.19
C ASN A 348 8.02 20.89 14.86
N VAL A 349 8.75 21.97 14.66
CA VAL A 349 9.67 22.13 13.52
C VAL A 349 10.89 22.94 13.92
N ALA A 350 12.02 22.52 13.38
CA ALA A 350 13.26 23.30 13.42
C ALA A 350 13.76 23.53 11.99
N THR A 351 13.89 24.80 11.56
CA THR A 351 14.36 25.15 10.22
C THR A 351 15.82 25.58 10.22
N GLY A 352 16.41 25.63 9.01
CA GLY A 352 17.78 26.10 8.80
C GLY A 352 17.87 27.62 8.60
N SER A 353 18.87 28.08 7.82
CA SER A 353 19.19 29.50 7.66
C SER A 353 18.54 30.17 6.43
N GLY A 354 17.54 29.55 5.81
CA GLY A 354 16.79 30.10 4.68
C GLY A 354 15.74 31.13 5.07
N ASN A 355 14.96 31.59 4.08
CA ASN A 355 13.71 32.33 4.35
C ASN A 355 12.57 31.32 4.47
N ASP A 356 12.26 30.92 5.67
CA ASP A 356 11.42 29.78 5.93
C ASP A 356 9.96 30.21 6.16
N THR A 357 9.05 29.36 5.73
CA THR A 357 7.61 29.49 5.97
C THR A 357 7.11 28.25 6.69
N VAL A 358 6.49 28.45 7.84
CA VAL A 358 5.90 27.36 8.62
C VAL A 358 4.40 27.58 8.79
N ILE A 359 3.63 26.52 8.54
CA ILE A 359 2.21 26.44 8.84
C ILE A 359 2.04 25.45 9.99
N GLY A 360 1.61 25.92 11.15
CA GLY A 360 1.36 25.09 12.33
C GLY A 360 0.03 24.37 12.29
N THR A 361 -0.28 23.67 13.36
CA THR A 361 -1.54 22.96 13.61
C THR A 361 -2.37 23.66 14.71
N ASP A 362 -3.51 23.10 15.05
CA ASP A 362 -4.31 23.55 16.21
C ASP A 362 -3.74 23.03 17.55
N LEU A 363 -2.65 22.24 17.51
CA LEU A 363 -1.92 21.75 18.69
C LEU A 363 -0.94 22.82 19.21
N ASP A 364 -0.36 22.58 20.38
CA ASP A 364 0.76 23.37 20.89
C ASP A 364 1.99 23.10 20.02
N ASN A 365 2.47 24.09 19.28
CA ASN A 365 3.62 23.96 18.39
C ASN A 365 4.86 24.67 18.95
N VAL A 366 6.03 24.04 18.80
CA VAL A 366 7.33 24.68 18.97
C VAL A 366 7.97 24.89 17.60
N ILE A 367 8.22 26.15 17.24
CA ILE A 367 8.80 26.54 15.95
C ILE A 367 10.16 27.20 16.23
N GLU A 368 11.26 26.52 15.86
CA GLU A 368 12.61 27.05 15.94
C GLU A 368 13.09 27.43 14.53
N THR A 369 13.50 28.68 14.34
CA THR A 369 14.03 29.17 13.07
C THR A 369 15.49 29.50 13.18
N GLY A 370 16.27 29.16 12.15
CA GLY A 370 17.72 29.40 12.07
C GLY A 370 18.11 30.86 11.77
#